data_8c0c6d5d77c69f717517a4288866fd90
#
_entry.id   8c0c6d5d77c69f717517a4288866fd90
#
_cell.length_a   1.000
_cell.length_b   1.000
_cell.length_c   1.000
_cell.angle_alpha   90.00
_cell.angle_beta   90.00
_cell.angle_gamma   90.00
#
_symmetry.space_group_name_H-M   'P 1'
#
loop_
_entity.id
_entity.type
_entity.pdbx_description
1 polymer ?
#
loop_
_entity_poly.entity_id
_entity_poly.type
_entity_poly.pdbx_seq_one_letter_code
_entity_poly.pdbx_strand_id
1 'polypeptide(L)'
;LSASLCHVLKDPGAQEYAANQTREEARHVTGFTNYIKARWGSPYPVGPTLGRILEQIVSSDVVYKKIVGMQMMIEGLAMGAFGMAHQDTNDPLLKTLLKYTMSDEAFHHKFGKIWADRTVPKLSEAERYKVEDWSAMIFKDLLYNLVNPWEKKAIYESVGLDHRFVTKAFMEEFDRDSVIREEMMESNNIFRVLCKTLLKANIITKRTKKTYAEFVDMEELNAEDDEVAGIDIANEGLANLERINQSKKVA
;
A
#
# COMPACT_ATOMS: atom_id res chain seq x y z
N LEU A 1 8.01 11.41 0.18
CA LEU A 1 7.32 11.17 -1.09
C LEU A 1 6.29 12.25 -1.38
N SER A 2 5.24 12.40 -0.59
CA SER A 2 4.15 13.38 -0.78
C SER A 2 4.65 14.81 -0.93
N ALA A 3 5.66 15.23 -0.16
CA ALA A 3 6.30 16.54 -0.31
C ALA A 3 6.86 16.78 -1.72
N SER A 4 7.38 15.75 -2.38
CA SER A 4 7.87 15.90 -3.76
C SER A 4 6.75 16.11 -4.78
N LEU A 5 5.53 15.65 -4.50
CA LEU A 5 4.36 15.91 -5.34
C LEU A 5 3.97 17.39 -5.33
N CYS A 6 4.14 18.09 -4.20
CA CYS A 6 3.91 19.54 -4.14
C CYS A 6 4.76 20.31 -5.15
N HIS A 7 5.96 19.80 -5.45
CA HIS A 7 6.88 20.42 -6.39
C HIS A 7 6.62 20.05 -7.86
N VAL A 8 6.32 18.76 -8.11
CA VAL A 8 6.23 18.25 -9.49
C VAL A 8 4.85 18.37 -10.12
N LEU A 9 3.78 18.39 -9.33
CA LEU A 9 2.43 18.60 -9.83
C LEU A 9 2.23 20.07 -10.21
N LYS A 10 1.50 20.31 -11.30
CA LYS A 10 1.28 21.68 -11.83
C LYS A 10 -0.12 22.21 -11.53
N ASP A 11 -1.04 21.34 -11.14
CA ASP A 11 -2.39 21.73 -10.74
C ASP A 11 -2.38 22.23 -9.28
N PRO A 12 -2.84 23.47 -8.99
CA PRO A 12 -2.81 24.03 -7.64
C PRO A 12 -3.57 23.20 -6.61
N GLY A 13 -4.74 22.63 -6.98
CA GLY A 13 -5.52 21.77 -6.09
C GLY A 13 -4.79 20.46 -5.76
N ALA A 14 -4.09 19.89 -6.74
CA ALA A 14 -3.25 18.73 -6.52
C ALA A 14 -2.02 19.03 -5.65
N GLN A 15 -1.43 20.22 -5.77
CA GLN A 15 -0.34 20.68 -4.90
C GLN A 15 -0.80 20.88 -3.45
N GLU A 16 -1.97 21.51 -3.27
CA GLU A 16 -2.60 21.70 -1.95
C GLU A 16 -2.89 20.34 -1.29
N TYR A 17 -3.47 19.41 -2.06
CA TYR A 17 -3.71 18.07 -1.59
C TYR A 17 -2.41 17.37 -1.14
N ALA A 18 -1.35 17.41 -1.95
CA ALA A 18 -0.07 16.81 -1.65
C ALA A 18 0.59 17.42 -0.40
N ALA A 19 0.41 18.73 -0.17
CA ALA A 19 0.87 19.41 1.04
C ALA A 19 0.12 18.91 2.28
N ASN A 20 -1.21 18.74 2.19
CA ASN A 20 -2.00 18.15 3.28
C ASN A 20 -1.59 16.71 3.55
N GLN A 21 -1.45 15.87 2.52
CA GLN A 21 -0.95 14.50 2.67
C GLN A 21 0.42 14.46 3.35
N THR A 22 1.34 15.37 3.00
CA THR A 22 2.65 15.45 3.68
C THR A 22 2.51 15.64 5.19
N ARG A 23 1.55 16.44 5.63
CA ARG A 23 1.25 16.63 7.05
C ARG A 23 0.65 15.37 7.70
N GLU A 24 -0.21 14.68 6.99
CA GLU A 24 -0.84 13.43 7.44
C GLU A 24 0.19 12.33 7.61
N GLU A 25 1.06 12.14 6.63
CA GLU A 25 2.18 11.19 6.71
C GLU A 25 3.12 11.46 7.91
N ALA A 26 3.40 12.73 8.19
CA ALA A 26 4.20 13.09 9.36
C ALA A 26 3.50 12.68 10.68
N ARG A 27 2.17 12.74 10.76
CA ARG A 27 1.40 12.23 11.90
C ARG A 27 1.46 10.71 11.99
N HIS A 28 1.34 10.00 10.85
CA HIS A 28 1.43 8.53 10.80
C HIS A 28 2.80 8.06 11.31
N VAL A 29 3.89 8.66 10.81
CA VAL A 29 5.25 8.38 11.29
C VAL A 29 5.37 8.61 12.79
N THR A 30 4.84 9.72 13.31
CA THR A 30 4.88 10.04 14.74
C THR A 30 4.09 9.03 15.55
N GLY A 31 2.87 8.71 15.13
CA GLY A 31 1.97 7.77 15.80
C GLY A 31 2.59 6.37 15.90
N PHE A 32 3.00 5.80 14.77
CA PHE A 32 3.61 4.47 14.75
C PHE A 32 4.96 4.42 15.46
N THR A 33 5.81 5.45 15.33
CA THR A 33 7.08 5.50 16.04
C THR A 33 6.88 5.51 17.55
N ASN A 34 5.95 6.30 18.06
CA ASN A 34 5.65 6.35 19.49
C ASN A 34 5.05 5.04 19.99
N TYR A 35 4.14 4.43 19.22
CA TYR A 35 3.58 3.13 19.54
C TYR A 35 4.67 2.04 19.62
N ILE A 36 5.53 1.96 18.59
CA ILE A 36 6.61 0.97 18.53
C ILE A 36 7.60 1.17 19.69
N LYS A 37 7.99 2.42 19.97
CA LYS A 37 8.89 2.73 21.09
C LYS A 37 8.29 2.32 22.44
N ALA A 38 7.00 2.54 22.64
CA ALA A 38 6.34 2.16 23.89
C ALA A 38 6.21 0.65 24.07
N ARG A 39 6.09 -0.12 22.98
CA ARG A 39 5.88 -1.58 23.02
C ARG A 39 7.18 -2.39 22.91
N TRP A 40 8.14 -1.94 22.08
CA TRP A 40 9.32 -2.74 21.71
C TRP A 40 10.64 -1.96 21.77
N GLY A 41 10.64 -0.73 22.25
CA GLY A 41 11.83 0.08 22.47
C GLY A 41 12.28 0.90 21.27
N SER A 42 12.44 0.31 20.08
CA SER A 42 12.79 1.06 18.88
C SER A 42 12.25 0.40 17.60
N PRO A 43 11.95 1.19 16.57
CA PRO A 43 11.58 0.64 15.27
C PRO A 43 12.77 -0.07 14.62
N TYR A 44 12.48 -1.13 13.89
CA TYR A 44 13.45 -1.75 13.00
C TYR A 44 13.66 -0.88 11.75
N PRO A 45 14.83 -0.98 11.09
CA PRO A 45 15.05 -0.34 9.81
C PRO A 45 14.09 -0.90 8.76
N VAL A 46 13.77 -0.09 7.75
CA VAL A 46 12.98 -0.55 6.61
C VAL A 46 13.70 -1.70 5.89
N GLY A 47 12.96 -2.73 5.49
CA GLY A 47 13.51 -3.87 4.76
C GLY A 47 14.12 -3.45 3.41
N PRO A 48 15.16 -4.16 2.91
CA PRO A 48 15.88 -3.81 1.69
C PRO A 48 14.98 -3.62 0.46
N THR A 49 14.01 -4.50 0.25
CA THR A 49 13.09 -4.40 -0.90
C THR A 49 12.26 -3.14 -0.85
N LEU A 50 11.57 -2.90 0.26
CA LEU A 50 10.74 -1.70 0.41
C LEU A 50 11.58 -0.43 0.35
N GLY A 51 12.75 -0.42 1.01
CA GLY A 51 13.69 0.71 0.98
C GLY A 51 14.11 1.07 -0.45
N ARG A 52 14.49 0.08 -1.27
CA ARG A 52 14.87 0.27 -2.67
C ARG A 52 13.71 0.82 -3.52
N ILE A 53 12.49 0.31 -3.33
CA ILE A 53 11.30 0.79 -4.05
C ILE A 53 11.00 2.24 -3.67
N LEU A 54 11.01 2.56 -2.38
CA LEU A 54 10.80 3.93 -1.89
C LEU A 54 11.85 4.88 -2.46
N GLU A 55 13.12 4.49 -2.49
CA GLU A 55 14.21 5.28 -3.08
C GLU A 55 13.97 5.55 -4.56
N GLN A 56 13.60 4.54 -5.34
CA GLN A 56 13.27 4.69 -6.77
C GLN A 56 12.12 5.68 -6.99
N ILE A 57 11.09 5.66 -6.14
CA ILE A 57 9.95 6.55 -6.24
C ILE A 57 10.35 7.99 -5.85
N VAL A 58 11.08 8.15 -4.73
CA VAL A 58 11.48 9.46 -4.21
C VAL A 58 12.44 10.17 -5.16
N SER A 59 13.47 9.46 -5.64
CA SER A 59 14.51 10.03 -6.49
C SER A 59 14.08 10.25 -7.95
N SER A 60 12.96 9.68 -8.38
CA SER A 60 12.49 9.81 -9.75
C SER A 60 11.93 11.21 -10.05
N ASP A 61 12.31 11.80 -11.18
CA ASP A 61 11.67 13.01 -11.71
C ASP A 61 10.41 12.70 -12.53
N VAL A 62 10.09 11.41 -12.71
CA VAL A 62 8.97 10.95 -13.53
C VAL A 62 7.69 10.93 -12.68
N VAL A 63 6.74 11.81 -12.99
CA VAL A 63 5.50 11.99 -12.21
C VAL A 63 4.71 10.69 -12.05
N TYR A 64 4.56 9.89 -13.11
CA TYR A 64 3.80 8.65 -13.00
C TYR A 64 4.42 7.66 -12.01
N LYS A 65 5.75 7.59 -11.88
CA LYS A 65 6.39 6.72 -10.87
C LYS A 65 6.05 7.17 -9.45
N LYS A 66 5.93 8.48 -9.23
CA LYS A 66 5.52 9.01 -7.93
C LYS A 66 4.04 8.71 -7.64
N ILE A 67 3.17 8.95 -8.60
CA ILE A 67 1.74 8.74 -8.41
C ILE A 67 1.38 7.24 -8.38
N VAL A 68 1.78 6.48 -9.39
CA VAL A 68 1.48 5.03 -9.43
C VAL A 68 2.21 4.31 -8.31
N GLY A 69 3.50 4.61 -8.10
CA GLY A 69 4.28 3.95 -7.07
C GLY A 69 3.81 4.28 -5.66
N MET A 70 3.55 5.55 -5.36
CA MET A 70 3.10 5.96 -4.03
C MET A 70 1.60 5.75 -3.87
N GLN A 71 0.78 6.55 -4.57
CA GLN A 71 -0.65 6.65 -4.32
C GLN A 71 -1.43 5.37 -4.64
N MET A 72 -0.90 4.52 -5.51
CA MET A 72 -1.60 3.31 -5.93
C MET A 72 -0.96 2.06 -5.35
N MET A 73 0.37 1.93 -5.44
CA MET A 73 1.04 0.71 -4.98
C MET A 73 1.31 0.74 -3.48
N ILE A 74 1.97 1.77 -2.96
CA ILE A 74 2.33 1.84 -1.53
C ILE A 74 1.11 2.08 -0.66
N GLU A 75 0.24 3.03 -1.01
CA GLU A 75 -1.00 3.31 -0.24
C GLU A 75 -1.99 2.13 -0.34
N GLY A 76 -2.11 1.50 -1.53
CA GLY A 76 -2.94 0.30 -1.68
C GLY A 76 -2.41 -0.88 -0.84
N LEU A 77 -1.09 -1.07 -0.81
CA LEU A 77 -0.44 -2.07 0.04
C LEU A 77 -0.66 -1.75 1.53
N ALA A 78 -0.54 -0.47 1.91
CA ALA A 78 -0.75 -0.01 3.28
C ALA A 78 -2.19 -0.27 3.73
N MET A 79 -3.20 0.04 2.92
CA MET A 79 -4.60 -0.24 3.23
C MET A 79 -4.84 -1.72 3.51
N GLY A 80 -4.33 -2.61 2.65
CA GLY A 80 -4.42 -4.06 2.87
C GLY A 80 -3.72 -4.51 4.16
N ALA A 81 -2.46 -4.09 4.35
CA ALA A 81 -1.66 -4.47 5.52
C ALA A 81 -2.25 -3.93 6.84
N PHE A 82 -2.71 -2.69 6.84
CA PHE A 82 -3.35 -2.09 8.02
C PHE A 82 -4.70 -2.72 8.33
N GLY A 83 -5.47 -3.08 7.30
CA GLY A 83 -6.73 -3.81 7.44
C GLY A 83 -6.52 -5.17 8.13
N MET A 84 -5.57 -5.97 7.66
CA MET A 84 -5.18 -7.23 8.29
C MET A 84 -4.72 -7.02 9.73
N ALA A 85 -3.78 -6.09 9.96
CA ALA A 85 -3.28 -5.80 11.30
C ALA A 85 -4.39 -5.31 12.26
N HIS A 86 -5.38 -4.56 11.76
CA HIS A 86 -6.54 -4.12 12.55
C HIS A 86 -7.45 -5.30 12.92
N GLN A 87 -7.64 -6.26 12.03
CA GLN A 87 -8.44 -7.45 12.30
C GLN A 87 -7.75 -8.37 13.32
N ASP A 88 -6.45 -8.60 13.17
CA ASP A 88 -5.71 -9.58 13.95
C ASP A 88 -5.30 -9.09 15.33
N THR A 89 -5.07 -7.78 15.51
CA THR A 89 -4.61 -7.27 16.80
C THR A 89 -5.72 -7.21 17.85
N ASN A 90 -5.38 -7.59 19.07
CA ASN A 90 -6.22 -7.38 20.27
C ASN A 90 -5.88 -6.09 21.03
N ASP A 91 -4.86 -5.33 20.59
CA ASP A 91 -4.48 -4.08 21.24
C ASP A 91 -5.41 -2.93 20.82
N PRO A 92 -6.22 -2.37 21.72
CA PRO A 92 -7.19 -1.33 21.38
C PRO A 92 -6.52 -0.02 20.95
N LEU A 93 -5.30 0.24 21.42
CA LEU A 93 -4.53 1.42 20.98
C LEU A 93 -4.07 1.26 19.54
N LEU A 94 -3.54 0.09 19.18
CA LEU A 94 -3.15 -0.19 17.79
C LEU A 94 -4.36 -0.18 16.86
N LYS A 95 -5.48 -0.80 17.25
CA LYS A 95 -6.73 -0.73 16.47
C LYS A 95 -7.15 0.71 16.21
N THR A 96 -7.08 1.56 17.22
CA THR A 96 -7.46 2.97 17.10
C THR A 96 -6.49 3.73 16.17
N LEU A 97 -5.18 3.50 16.33
CA LEU A 97 -4.16 4.12 15.49
C LEU A 97 -4.35 3.71 14.01
N LEU A 98 -4.47 2.41 13.74
CA LEU A 98 -4.69 1.88 12.40
C LEU A 98 -5.97 2.46 11.77
N LYS A 99 -7.09 2.47 12.50
CA LYS A 99 -8.36 3.00 12.00
C LYS A 99 -8.25 4.45 11.53
N TYR A 100 -7.64 5.33 12.32
CA TYR A 100 -7.50 6.74 11.93
C TYR A 100 -6.47 6.94 10.83
N THR A 101 -5.39 6.16 10.80
CA THR A 101 -4.46 6.16 9.68
C THR A 101 -5.16 5.73 8.38
N MET A 102 -5.90 4.62 8.41
CA MET A 102 -6.64 4.15 7.23
C MET A 102 -7.69 5.16 6.74
N SER A 103 -8.23 5.99 7.63
CA SER A 103 -9.14 7.08 7.21
C SER A 103 -8.44 8.12 6.34
N ASP A 104 -7.17 8.42 6.62
CA ASP A 104 -6.37 9.32 5.79
C ASP A 104 -5.91 8.58 4.50
N GLU A 105 -5.44 7.34 4.61
CA GLU A 105 -4.93 6.54 3.47
C GLU A 105 -5.99 6.28 2.40
N ALA A 106 -7.27 6.14 2.78
CA ALA A 106 -8.35 6.01 1.83
C ALA A 106 -8.46 7.23 0.90
N PHE A 107 -8.19 8.44 1.40
CA PHE A 107 -8.14 9.65 0.58
C PHE A 107 -6.86 9.70 -0.27
N HIS A 108 -5.72 9.27 0.25
CA HIS A 108 -4.47 9.19 -0.49
C HIS A 108 -4.63 8.27 -1.71
N HIS A 109 -5.17 7.09 -1.51
CA HIS A 109 -5.47 6.15 -2.59
C HIS A 109 -6.47 6.72 -3.60
N LYS A 110 -7.55 7.38 -3.13
CA LYS A 110 -8.54 8.03 -4.00
C LYS A 110 -7.93 9.12 -4.88
N PHE A 111 -6.97 9.88 -4.34
CA PHE A 111 -6.24 10.86 -5.13
C PHE A 111 -5.46 10.21 -6.28
N GLY A 112 -4.80 9.08 -6.02
CA GLY A 112 -4.12 8.28 -7.04
C GLY A 112 -5.07 7.83 -8.16
N LYS A 113 -6.26 7.33 -7.79
CA LYS A 113 -7.30 6.93 -8.75
C LYS A 113 -7.76 8.10 -9.62
N ILE A 114 -8.07 9.26 -9.02
CA ILE A 114 -8.48 10.48 -9.74
C ILE A 114 -7.39 10.92 -10.72
N TRP A 115 -6.13 10.85 -10.30
CA TRP A 115 -5.02 11.19 -11.18
C TRP A 115 -4.92 10.21 -12.35
N ALA A 116 -5.01 8.90 -12.09
CA ALA A 116 -4.95 7.86 -13.10
C ALA A 116 -6.06 8.05 -14.14
N ASP A 117 -7.29 8.23 -13.71
CA ASP A 117 -8.46 8.42 -14.59
C ASP A 117 -8.31 9.65 -15.51
N ARG A 118 -7.64 10.70 -15.04
CA ARG A 118 -7.41 11.93 -15.81
C ARG A 118 -6.18 11.90 -16.70
N THR A 119 -5.20 11.10 -16.37
CA THR A 119 -3.85 11.18 -16.98
C THR A 119 -3.51 9.96 -17.82
N VAL A 120 -3.80 8.74 -17.34
CA VAL A 120 -3.45 7.50 -18.06
C VAL A 120 -4.00 7.47 -19.48
N PRO A 121 -5.26 7.88 -19.76
CA PRO A 121 -5.79 7.92 -21.12
C PRO A 121 -5.06 8.90 -22.06
N LYS A 122 -4.32 9.86 -21.52
CA LYS A 122 -3.63 10.91 -22.29
C LYS A 122 -2.15 10.60 -22.52
N LEU A 123 -1.63 9.55 -21.90
CA LEU A 123 -0.24 9.12 -22.11
C LEU A 123 -0.07 8.62 -23.56
N SER A 124 1.06 8.96 -24.15
CA SER A 124 1.50 8.33 -25.39
C SER A 124 1.71 6.81 -25.17
N GLU A 125 1.65 6.03 -26.23
CA GLU A 125 1.87 4.59 -26.16
C GLU A 125 3.22 4.24 -25.51
N ALA A 126 4.26 4.97 -25.83
CA ALA A 126 5.59 4.77 -25.27
C ALA A 126 5.66 5.08 -23.76
N GLU A 127 4.96 6.12 -23.30
CA GLU A 127 4.85 6.43 -21.88
C GLU A 127 4.02 5.38 -21.15
N ARG A 128 2.91 4.95 -21.75
CA ARG A 128 2.05 3.91 -21.20
C ARG A 128 2.81 2.60 -21.02
N TYR A 129 3.58 2.15 -22.00
CA TYR A 129 4.42 0.95 -21.88
C TYR A 129 5.43 1.07 -20.73
N LYS A 130 6.04 2.24 -20.53
CA LYS A 130 6.95 2.46 -19.40
C LYS A 130 6.25 2.34 -18.04
N VAL A 131 5.02 2.86 -17.92
CA VAL A 131 4.22 2.72 -16.70
C VAL A 131 3.89 1.26 -16.44
N GLU A 132 3.38 0.57 -17.46
CA GLU A 132 2.97 -0.83 -17.37
C GLU A 132 4.14 -1.75 -17.00
N ASP A 133 5.28 -1.59 -17.68
CA ASP A 133 6.47 -2.42 -17.44
C ASP A 133 7.06 -2.17 -16.05
N TRP A 134 7.15 -0.91 -15.66
CA TRP A 134 7.66 -0.54 -14.34
C TRP A 134 6.74 -1.08 -13.23
N SER A 135 5.43 -0.94 -13.38
CA SER A 135 4.46 -1.44 -12.40
C SER A 135 4.51 -2.97 -12.27
N ALA A 136 4.63 -3.69 -13.40
CA ALA A 136 4.76 -5.14 -13.39
C ALA A 136 6.08 -5.61 -12.73
N MET A 137 7.16 -4.87 -12.93
CA MET A 137 8.44 -5.13 -12.26
C MET A 137 8.33 -4.93 -10.75
N ILE A 138 7.76 -3.81 -10.30
CA ILE A 138 7.59 -3.52 -8.87
C ILE A 138 6.65 -4.54 -8.21
N PHE A 139 5.55 -4.91 -8.88
CA PHE A 139 4.65 -5.93 -8.38
C PHE A 139 5.37 -7.26 -8.10
N LYS A 140 6.16 -7.74 -9.05
CA LYS A 140 6.95 -8.98 -8.86
C LYS A 140 7.98 -8.84 -7.76
N ASP A 141 8.65 -7.69 -7.68
CA ASP A 141 9.65 -7.43 -6.64
C ASP A 141 9.00 -7.44 -5.24
N LEU A 142 7.83 -6.83 -5.09
CA LEU A 142 7.05 -6.88 -3.86
C LEU A 142 6.59 -8.31 -3.54
N LEU A 143 6.00 -9.01 -4.51
CA LEU A 143 5.47 -10.36 -4.31
C LEU A 143 6.53 -11.34 -3.81
N TYR A 144 7.72 -11.34 -4.42
CA TYR A 144 8.75 -12.33 -4.12
C TYR A 144 9.71 -11.93 -2.99
N ASN A 145 9.81 -10.64 -2.66
CA ASN A 145 10.84 -10.17 -1.72
C ASN A 145 10.28 -9.47 -0.48
N LEU A 146 9.14 -8.77 -0.55
CA LEU A 146 8.64 -8.00 0.59
C LEU A 146 8.35 -8.88 1.81
N VAL A 147 7.80 -10.07 1.58
CA VAL A 147 7.46 -11.04 2.63
C VAL A 147 8.58 -12.02 2.91
N ASN A 148 9.71 -11.94 2.20
CA ASN A 148 10.83 -12.85 2.36
C ASN A 148 11.36 -12.85 3.81
N PRO A 149 11.37 -13.99 4.52
CA PRO A 149 11.80 -14.08 5.91
C PRO A 149 13.27 -13.65 6.12
N TRP A 150 14.11 -13.78 5.09
CA TRP A 150 15.51 -13.33 5.17
C TRP A 150 15.63 -11.82 5.41
N GLU A 151 14.76 -11.01 4.84
CA GLU A 151 14.71 -9.56 5.09
C GLU A 151 14.21 -9.23 6.50
N LYS A 152 13.57 -10.17 7.20
CA LYS A 152 13.00 -10.03 8.54
C LYS A 152 13.83 -10.73 9.62
N LYS A 153 15.07 -11.12 9.31
CA LYS A 153 15.96 -11.87 10.22
C LYS A 153 15.96 -11.30 11.65
N ALA A 154 16.22 -10.00 11.80
CA ALA A 154 16.31 -9.37 13.12
C ALA A 154 14.99 -9.45 13.90
N ILE A 155 13.85 -9.43 13.22
CA ILE A 155 12.52 -9.54 13.82
C ILE A 155 12.32 -10.98 14.34
N TYR A 156 12.55 -11.99 13.51
CA TYR A 156 12.40 -13.39 13.93
C TYR A 156 13.31 -13.75 15.10
N GLU A 157 14.59 -13.37 15.02
CA GLU A 157 15.54 -13.62 16.11
C GLU A 157 15.16 -12.92 17.42
N SER A 158 14.55 -11.73 17.35
CA SER A 158 14.09 -11.01 18.56
C SER A 158 12.94 -11.68 19.30
N VAL A 159 12.18 -12.54 18.62
CA VAL A 159 11.11 -13.35 19.22
C VAL A 159 11.50 -14.80 19.43
N GLY A 160 12.79 -15.11 19.32
CA GLY A 160 13.34 -16.45 19.60
C GLY A 160 13.19 -17.46 18.46
N LEU A 161 12.86 -17.01 17.25
CA LEU A 161 12.75 -17.87 16.07
C LEU A 161 14.05 -17.86 15.27
N ASP A 162 14.55 -19.05 14.91
CA ASP A 162 15.68 -19.15 13.96
C ASP A 162 15.21 -18.75 12.56
N HIS A 163 15.72 -17.62 12.06
CA HIS A 163 15.36 -17.12 10.74
C HIS A 163 15.65 -18.12 9.61
N ARG A 164 16.62 -19.02 9.76
CA ARG A 164 16.94 -20.06 8.77
C ARG A 164 15.84 -21.11 8.70
N PHE A 165 15.31 -21.50 9.86
CA PHE A 165 14.16 -22.40 9.93
C PHE A 165 12.94 -21.76 9.28
N VAL A 166 12.64 -20.50 9.62
CA VAL A 166 11.50 -19.76 9.02
C VAL A 166 11.70 -19.60 7.52
N THR A 167 12.92 -19.24 7.07
CA THR A 167 13.22 -19.11 5.62
C THR A 167 13.03 -20.43 4.88
N LYS A 168 13.49 -21.55 5.48
CA LYS A 168 13.34 -22.86 4.87
C LYS A 168 11.86 -23.25 4.74
N ALA A 169 11.10 -23.12 5.81
CA ALA A 169 9.66 -23.41 5.82
C ALA A 169 8.90 -22.53 4.80
N PHE A 170 9.22 -21.23 4.75
CA PHE A 170 8.64 -20.32 3.77
C PHE A 170 8.95 -20.75 2.34
N MET A 171 10.21 -21.08 2.02
CA MET A 171 10.59 -21.50 0.68
C MET A 171 9.95 -22.83 0.28
N GLU A 172 9.80 -23.78 1.22
CA GLU A 172 9.13 -25.05 0.97
C GLU A 172 7.64 -24.86 0.66
N GLU A 173 6.98 -23.91 1.29
CA GLU A 173 5.59 -23.55 0.99
C GLU A 173 5.47 -22.67 -0.26
N PHE A 174 6.37 -21.71 -0.44
CA PHE A 174 6.35 -20.76 -1.55
C PHE A 174 6.70 -21.40 -2.91
N ASP A 175 7.40 -22.54 -2.90
CA ASP A 175 7.71 -23.32 -4.11
C ASP A 175 6.48 -24.06 -4.68
N ARG A 176 5.34 -23.95 -4.00
CA ARG A 176 4.06 -24.46 -4.48
C ARG A 176 3.25 -23.31 -5.09
N ASP A 177 3.27 -23.18 -6.40
CA ASP A 177 2.44 -22.22 -7.14
C ASP A 177 0.96 -22.22 -6.70
N SER A 178 0.47 -23.35 -6.20
CA SER A 178 -0.88 -23.50 -5.67
C SER A 178 -1.13 -22.70 -4.40
N VAL A 179 -0.17 -22.65 -3.46
CA VAL A 179 -0.34 -21.96 -2.16
C VAL A 179 -0.39 -20.46 -2.37
N ILE A 180 0.52 -19.89 -3.19
CA ILE A 180 0.50 -18.47 -3.52
C ILE A 180 -0.85 -18.10 -4.15
N ARG A 181 -1.35 -18.94 -5.05
CA ARG A 181 -2.61 -18.70 -5.72
C ARG A 181 -3.80 -18.79 -4.77
N GLU A 182 -3.83 -19.74 -3.85
CA GLU A 182 -4.88 -19.87 -2.83
C GLU A 182 -4.89 -18.66 -1.90
N GLU A 183 -3.73 -18.24 -1.39
CA GLU A 183 -3.60 -17.03 -0.55
C GLU A 183 -4.01 -15.75 -1.31
N MET A 184 -3.68 -15.65 -2.59
CA MET A 184 -4.07 -14.50 -3.42
C MET A 184 -5.56 -14.47 -3.75
N MET A 185 -6.29 -15.56 -3.56
CA MET A 185 -7.76 -15.57 -3.70
C MET A 185 -8.47 -14.95 -2.50
N GLU A 186 -7.83 -14.84 -1.35
CA GLU A 186 -8.40 -14.15 -0.20
C GLU A 186 -8.59 -12.66 -0.47
N SER A 187 -9.79 -12.14 -0.23
CA SER A 187 -10.16 -10.75 -0.55
C SER A 187 -9.26 -9.70 0.15
N ASN A 188 -8.68 -10.05 1.28
CA ASN A 188 -7.81 -9.18 2.08
C ASN A 188 -6.32 -9.35 1.78
N ASN A 189 -5.94 -10.27 0.88
CA ASN A 189 -4.54 -10.43 0.53
C ASN A 189 -3.97 -9.14 -0.08
N ILE A 190 -2.87 -8.64 0.47
CA ILE A 190 -2.28 -7.35 0.09
C ILE A 190 -1.86 -7.28 -1.38
N PHE A 191 -1.43 -8.39 -1.97
CA PHE A 191 -1.03 -8.45 -3.38
C PHE A 191 -2.24 -8.49 -4.31
N ARG A 192 -3.32 -9.17 -3.89
CA ARG A 192 -4.60 -9.15 -4.60
C ARG A 192 -5.19 -7.74 -4.63
N VAL A 193 -5.18 -7.06 -3.50
CA VAL A 193 -5.59 -5.64 -3.39
C VAL A 193 -4.77 -4.76 -4.33
N LEU A 194 -3.46 -4.98 -4.40
CA LEU A 194 -2.58 -4.26 -5.31
C LEU A 194 -2.93 -4.53 -6.79
N CYS A 195 -3.18 -5.79 -7.16
CA CYS A 195 -3.61 -6.14 -8.52
C CYS A 195 -4.94 -5.45 -8.87
N LYS A 196 -5.93 -5.48 -7.97
CA LYS A 196 -7.22 -4.80 -8.13
C LYS A 196 -7.02 -3.30 -8.38
N THR A 197 -6.24 -2.65 -7.53
CA THR A 197 -5.92 -1.22 -7.65
C THR A 197 -5.34 -0.86 -9.01
N LEU A 198 -4.32 -1.59 -9.46
CA LEU A 198 -3.67 -1.35 -10.75
C LEU A 198 -4.59 -1.65 -11.94
N LEU A 199 -5.42 -2.69 -11.84
CA LEU A 199 -6.39 -3.05 -12.88
C LEU A 199 -7.45 -1.96 -13.04
N LYS A 200 -8.07 -1.54 -11.94
CA LYS A 200 -9.12 -0.50 -11.92
C LYS A 200 -8.61 0.88 -12.34
N ALA A 201 -7.31 1.11 -12.23
CA ALA A 201 -6.63 2.31 -12.71
C ALA A 201 -6.18 2.24 -14.18
N ASN A 202 -6.50 1.16 -14.90
CA ASN A 202 -6.03 0.90 -16.25
C ASN A 202 -4.50 0.87 -16.41
N ILE A 203 -3.76 0.52 -15.35
CA ILE A 203 -2.32 0.27 -15.38
C ILE A 203 -2.03 -1.16 -15.84
N ILE A 204 -2.84 -2.13 -15.43
CA ILE A 204 -2.81 -3.49 -15.99
C ILE A 204 -3.63 -3.47 -17.28
N THR A 205 -2.97 -3.77 -18.40
CA THR A 205 -3.59 -3.82 -19.72
C THR A 205 -3.49 -5.23 -20.34
N LYS A 206 -4.08 -5.42 -21.50
CA LYS A 206 -3.95 -6.70 -22.25
C LYS A 206 -2.49 -7.12 -22.44
N ARG A 207 -1.56 -6.15 -22.52
CA ARG A 207 -0.12 -6.39 -22.72
C ARG A 207 0.53 -7.02 -21.48
N THR A 208 0.16 -6.56 -20.29
CA THR A 208 0.77 -6.98 -19.01
C THR A 208 -0.11 -7.92 -18.20
N LYS A 209 -1.39 -8.10 -18.58
CA LYS A 209 -2.36 -8.97 -17.89
C LYS A 209 -1.78 -10.36 -17.55
N LYS A 210 -1.01 -10.96 -18.46
CA LYS A 210 -0.43 -12.29 -18.26
C LYS A 210 0.46 -12.36 -17.01
N THR A 211 1.20 -11.30 -16.71
CA THR A 211 2.08 -11.24 -15.52
C THR A 211 1.32 -11.40 -14.21
N TYR A 212 0.10 -10.89 -14.14
CA TYR A 212 -0.74 -10.90 -12.94
C TYR A 212 -1.69 -12.09 -12.90
N ALA A 213 -2.15 -12.54 -14.07
CA ALA A 213 -3.06 -13.68 -14.21
C ALA A 213 -2.47 -15.02 -13.75
N GLU A 214 -1.16 -15.08 -13.54
CA GLU A 214 -0.52 -16.22 -12.90
C GLU A 214 -0.93 -16.37 -11.42
N PHE A 215 -1.33 -15.27 -10.77
CA PHE A 215 -1.59 -15.20 -9.32
C PHE A 215 -3.05 -14.93 -8.97
N VAL A 216 -3.79 -14.23 -9.82
CA VAL A 216 -5.18 -13.79 -9.54
C VAL A 216 -6.08 -14.04 -10.74
N ASP A 217 -7.38 -14.28 -10.48
CA ASP A 217 -8.39 -14.28 -11.53
C ASP A 217 -8.70 -12.85 -11.96
N MET A 218 -8.25 -12.49 -13.15
CA MET A 218 -8.41 -11.14 -13.68
C MET A 218 -9.83 -10.80 -14.10
N GLU A 219 -10.67 -11.77 -14.39
CA GLU A 219 -12.08 -11.56 -14.74
C GLU A 219 -12.89 -11.31 -13.46
N GLU A 220 -12.63 -12.08 -12.39
CA GLU A 220 -13.20 -11.88 -11.07
C GLU A 220 -12.85 -10.48 -10.54
N LEU A 221 -11.55 -10.11 -10.54
CA LEU A 221 -11.12 -8.78 -10.09
C LEU A 221 -11.75 -7.64 -10.90
N ASN A 222 -11.95 -7.85 -12.19
CA ASN A 222 -12.57 -6.84 -13.04
C ASN A 222 -14.07 -6.68 -12.77
N ALA A 223 -14.74 -7.74 -12.33
CA ALA A 223 -16.16 -7.72 -11.98
C ALA A 223 -16.45 -7.10 -10.61
N GLU A 224 -15.46 -7.06 -9.70
CA GLU A 224 -15.61 -6.39 -8.41
C GLU A 224 -15.81 -4.88 -8.56
N ASP A 225 -16.36 -4.25 -7.51
CA ASP A 225 -16.43 -2.80 -7.41
C ASP A 225 -15.05 -2.13 -7.30
N ASP A 226 -15.03 -0.79 -7.28
CA ASP A 226 -13.80 0.01 -7.14
C ASP A 226 -13.42 0.25 -5.66
N GLU A 227 -14.11 -0.38 -4.70
CA GLU A 227 -13.82 -0.19 -3.29
C GLU A 227 -12.46 -0.76 -2.90
N VAL A 228 -11.78 -0.02 -2.04
CA VAL A 228 -10.45 -0.39 -1.52
C VAL A 228 -10.64 -1.29 -0.29
N ALA A 229 -9.77 -2.28 -0.12
CA ALA A 229 -9.78 -3.12 1.08
C ALA A 229 -9.67 -2.26 2.35
N GLY A 230 -10.47 -2.58 3.37
CA GLY A 230 -10.49 -1.84 4.63
C GLY A 230 -11.21 -0.49 4.60
N ILE A 231 -11.96 -0.19 3.55
CA ILE A 231 -12.73 1.07 3.44
C ILE A 231 -13.75 1.22 4.58
N ASP A 232 -14.33 0.12 5.03
CA ASP A 232 -15.31 0.13 6.15
C ASP A 232 -14.64 0.62 7.44
N ILE A 233 -13.39 0.18 7.72
CA ILE A 233 -12.59 0.63 8.88
C ILE A 233 -12.29 2.12 8.76
N ALA A 234 -11.92 2.58 7.56
CA ALA A 234 -11.68 3.98 7.28
C ALA A 234 -12.94 4.83 7.50
N ASN A 235 -14.08 4.38 6.99
CA ASN A 235 -15.38 5.05 7.15
C ASN A 235 -15.82 5.11 8.63
N GLU A 236 -15.60 4.05 9.40
CA GLU A 236 -15.84 4.06 10.86
C GLU A 236 -14.96 5.12 11.55
N GLY A 237 -13.69 5.23 11.17
CA GLY A 237 -12.78 6.25 11.66
C GLY A 237 -13.28 7.66 11.37
N LEU A 238 -13.70 7.94 10.15
CA LEU A 238 -14.27 9.22 9.74
C LEU A 238 -15.54 9.57 10.55
N ALA A 239 -16.46 8.64 10.67
CA ALA A 239 -17.69 8.85 11.48
C ALA A 239 -17.38 9.15 12.96
N ASN A 240 -16.35 8.53 13.53
CA ASN A 240 -15.89 8.83 14.87
C ASN A 240 -15.31 10.25 14.99
N LEU A 241 -14.49 10.68 14.02
CA LEU A 241 -13.94 12.05 13.98
C LEU A 241 -15.04 13.10 13.85
N GLU A 242 -16.05 12.85 13.03
CA GLU A 242 -17.20 13.75 12.88
C GLU A 242 -17.96 13.91 14.20
N ARG A 243 -18.23 12.81 14.93
CA ARG A 243 -18.88 12.85 16.24
C ARG A 243 -18.09 13.68 17.28
N ILE A 244 -16.75 13.49 17.30
CA ILE A 244 -15.87 14.26 18.19
C ILE A 244 -15.92 15.76 17.85
N ASN A 245 -15.91 16.10 16.58
CA ASN A 245 -15.97 17.49 16.13
C ASN A 245 -17.33 18.15 16.41
N GLN A 246 -18.41 17.39 16.29
CA GLN A 246 -19.77 17.88 16.62
C GLN A 246 -19.93 18.10 18.11
N SER A 247 -19.43 17.20 18.96
CA SER A 247 -19.49 17.36 20.42
C SER A 247 -18.74 18.57 20.94
N LYS A 248 -17.66 18.99 20.27
CA LYS A 248 -16.89 20.21 20.61
C LYS A 248 -17.58 21.51 20.21
N LYS A 249 -18.56 21.47 19.30
CA LYS A 249 -19.33 22.66 18.90
C LYS A 249 -20.50 22.98 19.84
N VAL A 250 -20.81 22.07 20.75
CA VAL A 250 -21.95 22.18 21.70
C VAL A 250 -21.47 22.54 23.11
N ALA A 251 -20.17 22.53 23.34
CA ALA A 251 -19.53 22.96 24.60
C ALA A 251 -18.87 24.34 24.45
#